data_a6ed948cd2a2779ae09f73705a85e48b
#
_entry.id   a6ed948cd2a2779ae09f73705a85e48b
#
_cell.length_a   1.000
_cell.length_b   1.000
_cell.length_c   1.000
_cell.angle_alpha   90.00
_cell.angle_beta   90.00
_cell.angle_gamma   90.00
#
_symmetry.space_group_name_H-M   'P 1'
#
loop_
_entity.id
_entity.type
_entity.pdbx_description
1 polymer ?
#
loop_
_entity_poly.entity_id
_entity_poly.type
_entity_poly.pdbx_seq_one_letter_code
_entity_poly.pdbx_strand_id
1 'polypeptide(L)'
;HRKIQGEYKTEREGKLSMSSENKNAYPVIELTAETPFERGVQYGTQAADRIHICVEYYKKSFEKQGFTWEKAQEYAMGYLPIVKEEMPEILEEAEGVAKGSGHSLGEIMAVNCRYEVSKMPKPEECTTAAILPEASKGGKTYAVKNWDFHQAIMPHIVLLRIRTKEYSAIGWAEAGQMPREGFNSYGVAIINNGLASKYDYYG
;
A
#
# COMPACT_ATOMS: atom_id res chain seq x y z
N HIS A 1 25.50 13.52 25.51
CA HIS A 1 24.10 13.68 25.98
C HIS A 1 23.64 15.14 25.81
N ARG A 2 22.95 15.47 24.74
CA ARG A 2 22.17 16.72 24.62
C ARG A 2 20.74 16.33 24.32
N LYS A 3 19.84 16.66 25.24
CA LYS A 3 18.40 16.62 25.08
C LYS A 3 18.00 17.69 24.07
N ILE A 4 17.35 17.28 22.98
CA ILE A 4 16.60 18.21 22.12
C ILE A 4 15.13 17.92 22.39
N GLN A 5 14.51 18.75 23.24
CA GLN A 5 13.07 18.87 23.35
C GLN A 5 12.64 19.90 22.32
N GLY A 6 11.96 19.45 21.28
CA GLY A 6 11.23 20.29 20.34
C GLY A 6 9.75 20.02 20.50
N GLU A 7 9.03 20.97 21.07
CA GLU A 7 7.56 20.94 21.15
C GLU A 7 6.96 21.15 19.75
N TYR A 8 6.30 20.12 19.23
CA TYR A 8 5.43 20.27 18.07
C TYR A 8 3.99 20.53 18.53
N LYS A 9 3.51 21.74 18.26
CA LYS A 9 2.10 22.06 18.34
C LYS A 9 1.36 21.34 17.22
N THR A 10 0.47 20.43 17.59
CA THR A 10 -0.50 19.80 16.71
C THR A 10 -1.73 20.67 16.60
N GLU A 11 -2.00 21.25 15.44
CA GLU A 11 -3.29 21.79 15.11
C GLU A 11 -4.27 20.64 14.85
N ARG A 12 -5.38 20.69 15.61
CA ARG A 12 -6.50 19.75 15.48
C ARG A 12 -7.40 20.21 14.35
N GLU A 13 -7.69 19.31 13.40
CA GLU A 13 -9.00 19.29 12.73
C GLU A 13 -9.29 17.88 12.20
N GLY A 14 -10.55 17.43 12.43
CA GLY A 14 -11.12 16.21 11.87
C GLY A 14 -11.15 14.99 12.80
N LYS A 15 -12.04 14.98 13.80
CA LYS A 15 -12.40 13.76 14.52
C LYS A 15 -13.19 12.81 13.62
N LEU A 16 -12.52 11.81 13.03
CA LEU A 16 -13.20 10.56 12.69
C LEU A 16 -13.44 9.80 14.01
N SER A 17 -14.69 9.55 14.36
CA SER A 17 -15.04 8.69 15.49
C SER A 17 -14.75 7.24 15.13
N MET A 18 -13.58 6.76 15.51
CA MET A 18 -13.29 5.32 15.51
C MET A 18 -13.89 4.74 16.80
N SER A 19 -14.63 3.62 16.66
CA SER A 19 -15.14 2.83 17.79
C SER A 19 -14.00 2.48 18.76
N SER A 20 -14.33 2.31 20.05
CA SER A 20 -13.39 2.16 21.17
C SER A 20 -12.55 0.88 21.17
N GLU A 21 -12.56 0.06 20.12
CA GLU A 21 -11.80 -1.15 19.97
C GLU A 21 -10.45 -0.84 19.31
N ASN A 22 -9.43 -0.82 20.12
CA ASN A 22 -8.00 -0.81 19.77
C ASN A 22 -7.59 0.28 18.74
N LYS A 23 -7.48 1.51 19.18
CA LYS A 23 -7.12 2.69 18.36
C LYS A 23 -5.79 2.60 17.59
N ASN A 24 -5.01 1.55 17.80
CA ASN A 24 -3.72 1.29 17.17
C ASN A 24 -3.73 0.11 16.19
N ALA A 25 -4.86 -0.56 15.95
CA ALA A 25 -4.92 -1.67 15.03
C ALA A 25 -5.32 -1.19 13.62
N TYR A 26 -4.57 -1.60 12.61
CA TYR A 26 -4.97 -1.41 11.22
C TYR A 26 -6.18 -2.27 10.90
N PRO A 27 -7.17 -1.75 10.14
CA PRO A 27 -8.33 -2.54 9.78
C PRO A 27 -7.92 -3.71 8.89
N VAL A 28 -8.55 -4.85 9.14
CA VAL A 28 -8.44 -6.03 8.28
C VAL A 28 -9.60 -5.99 7.29
N ILE A 29 -9.28 -5.97 6.02
CA ILE A 29 -10.23 -6.03 4.92
C ILE A 29 -10.34 -7.48 4.47
N GLU A 30 -11.51 -8.07 4.59
CA GLU A 30 -11.76 -9.46 4.20
C GLU A 30 -12.16 -9.55 2.72
N LEU A 31 -11.38 -10.31 1.96
CA LEU A 31 -11.55 -10.50 0.53
C LEU A 31 -11.80 -11.98 0.25
N THR A 32 -13.03 -12.30 -0.14
CA THR A 32 -13.50 -13.68 -0.33
C THR A 32 -14.01 -13.99 -1.72
N ALA A 33 -14.11 -12.98 -2.59
CA ALA A 33 -14.55 -13.18 -3.96
C ALA A 33 -13.50 -13.98 -4.77
N GLU A 34 -13.98 -14.81 -5.67
CA GLU A 34 -13.13 -15.71 -6.46
C GLU A 34 -12.44 -14.99 -7.62
N THR A 35 -13.12 -14.02 -8.25
CA THR A 35 -12.54 -13.28 -9.37
C THR A 35 -11.76 -12.06 -8.89
N PRO A 36 -10.67 -11.67 -9.58
CA PRO A 36 -9.89 -10.49 -9.24
C PRO A 36 -10.74 -9.22 -9.20
N PHE A 37 -11.58 -9.00 -10.19
CA PHE A 37 -12.45 -7.82 -10.25
C PHE A 37 -13.39 -7.73 -9.04
N GLU A 38 -14.06 -8.83 -8.68
CA GLU A 38 -14.97 -8.85 -7.53
C GLU A 38 -14.22 -8.66 -6.20
N ARG A 39 -13.00 -9.22 -6.07
CA ARG A 39 -12.14 -8.93 -4.92
C ARG A 39 -11.79 -7.45 -4.84
N GLY A 40 -11.43 -6.86 -5.96
CA GLY A 40 -11.21 -5.42 -6.05
C GLY A 40 -12.42 -4.60 -5.62
N VAL A 41 -13.64 -4.98 -6.04
CA VAL A 41 -14.88 -4.32 -5.61
C VAL A 41 -15.07 -4.47 -4.09
N GLN A 42 -14.86 -5.67 -3.54
CA GLN A 42 -14.91 -5.88 -2.07
C GLN A 42 -13.91 -4.98 -1.35
N TYR A 43 -12.68 -4.89 -1.83
CA TYR A 43 -11.63 -4.05 -1.26
C TYR A 43 -12.02 -2.57 -1.34
N GLY A 44 -12.35 -2.08 -2.54
CA GLY A 44 -12.72 -0.70 -2.76
C GLY A 44 -13.88 -0.26 -1.88
N THR A 45 -14.92 -1.10 -1.75
CA THR A 45 -16.11 -0.80 -0.94
C THR A 45 -15.79 -0.76 0.57
N GLN A 46 -15.06 -1.75 1.08
CA GLN A 46 -14.76 -1.84 2.51
C GLN A 46 -13.75 -0.78 2.98
N ALA A 47 -12.87 -0.34 2.09
CA ALA A 47 -11.80 0.61 2.40
C ALA A 47 -12.01 2.00 1.78
N ALA A 48 -13.21 2.32 1.26
CA ALA A 48 -13.48 3.53 0.50
C ALA A 48 -12.96 4.82 1.16
N ASP A 49 -13.26 5.02 2.44
CA ASP A 49 -12.81 6.21 3.17
C ASP A 49 -11.28 6.30 3.26
N ARG A 50 -10.60 5.14 3.46
CA ARG A 50 -9.14 5.09 3.55
C ARG A 50 -8.49 5.27 2.20
N ILE A 51 -9.10 4.75 1.14
CA ILE A 51 -8.67 4.97 -0.25
C ILE A 51 -8.77 6.46 -0.58
N HIS A 52 -9.88 7.10 -0.20
CA HIS A 52 -10.02 8.55 -0.39
C HIS A 52 -8.91 9.33 0.35
N ILE A 53 -8.63 9.00 1.61
CA ILE A 53 -7.53 9.63 2.37
C ILE A 53 -6.18 9.42 1.67
N CYS A 54 -5.92 8.21 1.16
CA CYS A 54 -4.69 7.86 0.45
C CYS A 54 -4.55 8.68 -0.86
N VAL A 55 -5.61 8.73 -1.66
CA VAL A 55 -5.64 9.52 -2.92
C VAL A 55 -5.38 10.99 -2.63
N GLU A 56 -6.05 11.58 -1.65
CA GLU A 56 -5.86 12.99 -1.27
C GLU A 56 -4.44 13.27 -0.73
N TYR A 57 -3.86 12.30 -0.01
CA TYR A 57 -2.48 12.41 0.45
C TYR A 57 -1.50 12.47 -0.73
N TYR A 58 -1.61 11.54 -1.69
CA TYR A 58 -0.71 11.49 -2.84
C TYR A 58 -0.92 12.65 -3.80
N LYS A 59 -2.16 13.07 -4.03
CA LYS A 59 -2.48 14.28 -4.79
C LYS A 59 -1.71 15.49 -4.26
N LYS A 60 -1.83 15.78 -2.97
CA LYS A 60 -1.11 16.87 -2.31
C LYS A 60 0.42 16.68 -2.33
N SER A 61 0.88 15.43 -2.23
CA SER A 61 2.31 15.11 -2.28
C SER A 61 2.90 15.39 -3.65
N PHE A 62 2.22 15.00 -4.74
CA PHE A 62 2.67 15.24 -6.09
C PHE A 62 2.63 16.74 -6.46
N GLU A 63 1.57 17.44 -6.06
CA GLU A 63 1.47 18.90 -6.25
C GLU A 63 2.65 19.65 -5.61
N LYS A 64 3.06 19.26 -4.39
CA LYS A 64 4.25 19.83 -3.73
C LYS A 64 5.56 19.55 -4.47
N GLN A 65 5.60 18.49 -5.28
CA GLN A 65 6.75 18.11 -6.10
C GLN A 65 6.68 18.71 -7.51
N GLY A 66 5.65 19.50 -7.81
CA GLY A 66 5.46 20.17 -9.12
C GLY A 66 4.74 19.30 -10.16
N PHE A 67 4.13 18.18 -9.75
CA PHE A 67 3.27 17.37 -10.62
C PHE A 67 1.80 17.68 -10.36
N THR A 68 1.02 17.96 -11.42
CA THR A 68 -0.42 18.02 -11.26
C THR A 68 -0.99 16.60 -11.11
N TRP A 69 -2.15 16.47 -10.45
CA TRP A 69 -2.80 15.18 -10.28
C TRP A 69 -3.18 14.50 -11.59
N GLU A 70 -3.59 15.30 -12.57
CA GLU A 70 -3.91 14.83 -13.93
C GLU A 70 -2.69 14.21 -14.62
N LYS A 71 -1.53 14.90 -14.54
CA LYS A 71 -0.28 14.35 -15.09
C LYS A 71 0.19 13.10 -14.38
N ALA A 72 -0.02 13.01 -13.06
CA ALA A 72 0.29 11.81 -12.30
C ALA A 72 -0.55 10.61 -12.79
N GLN A 73 -1.84 10.83 -13.01
CA GLN A 73 -2.73 9.81 -13.57
C GLN A 73 -2.34 9.44 -15.01
N GLU A 74 -2.08 10.41 -15.87
CA GLU A 74 -1.66 10.19 -17.26
C GLU A 74 -0.37 9.34 -17.30
N TYR A 75 0.61 9.67 -16.48
CA TYR A 75 1.85 8.92 -16.38
C TYR A 75 1.62 7.48 -15.90
N ALA A 76 0.83 7.29 -14.85
CA ALA A 76 0.51 5.97 -14.31
C ALA A 76 -0.28 5.11 -15.33
N MET A 77 -1.20 5.72 -16.07
CA MET A 77 -1.94 5.05 -17.13
C MET A 77 -1.06 4.63 -18.32
N GLY A 78 0.12 5.23 -18.47
CA GLY A 78 1.12 4.80 -19.44
C GLY A 78 1.62 3.37 -19.23
N TYR A 79 1.55 2.85 -17.99
CA TYR A 79 1.88 1.45 -17.67
C TYR A 79 0.77 0.45 -18.01
N LEU A 80 -0.43 0.93 -18.33
CA LEU A 80 -1.59 0.06 -18.56
C LEU A 80 -1.36 -1.03 -19.62
N PRO A 81 -0.71 -0.77 -20.77
CA PRO A 81 -0.48 -1.80 -21.79
C PRO A 81 0.33 -2.98 -21.25
N ILE A 82 1.44 -2.70 -20.54
CA ILE A 82 2.31 -3.75 -20.00
C ILE A 82 1.64 -4.48 -18.83
N VAL A 83 0.90 -3.77 -17.95
CA VAL A 83 0.16 -4.42 -16.86
C VAL A 83 -0.93 -5.32 -17.40
N LYS A 84 -1.61 -4.92 -18.47
CA LYS A 84 -2.62 -5.74 -19.14
C LYS A 84 -2.04 -7.00 -19.79
N GLU A 85 -0.83 -6.91 -20.34
CA GLU A 85 -0.14 -8.03 -20.98
C GLU A 85 0.44 -9.00 -19.95
N GLU A 86 1.15 -8.48 -18.96
CA GLU A 86 1.96 -9.29 -18.03
C GLU A 86 1.20 -9.68 -16.76
N MET A 87 0.24 -8.87 -16.32
CA MET A 87 -0.45 -9.02 -15.03
C MET A 87 -1.94 -8.70 -15.14
N PRO A 88 -2.70 -9.34 -16.05
CA PRO A 88 -4.10 -9.00 -16.33
C PRO A 88 -4.98 -9.08 -15.06
N GLU A 89 -4.75 -10.05 -14.18
CA GLU A 89 -5.51 -10.20 -12.95
C GLU A 89 -5.31 -9.03 -11.97
N ILE A 90 -4.11 -8.45 -11.94
CA ILE A 90 -3.83 -7.26 -11.13
C ILE A 90 -4.59 -6.05 -11.67
N LEU A 91 -4.68 -5.93 -12.99
CA LEU A 91 -5.47 -4.87 -13.61
C LEU A 91 -6.96 -5.01 -13.30
N GLU A 92 -7.51 -6.22 -13.44
CA GLU A 92 -8.91 -6.50 -13.09
C GLU A 92 -9.21 -6.16 -11.63
N GLU A 93 -8.30 -6.50 -10.72
CA GLU A 93 -8.47 -6.17 -9.30
C GLU A 93 -8.39 -4.66 -9.07
N ALA A 94 -7.49 -3.93 -9.74
CA ALA A 94 -7.41 -2.47 -9.68
C ALA A 94 -8.68 -1.78 -10.24
N GLU A 95 -9.24 -2.29 -11.34
CA GLU A 95 -10.52 -1.85 -11.88
C GLU A 95 -11.66 -2.06 -10.88
N GLY A 96 -11.65 -3.21 -10.19
CA GLY A 96 -12.57 -3.51 -9.11
C GLY A 96 -12.43 -2.53 -7.93
N VAL A 97 -11.20 -2.22 -7.51
CA VAL A 97 -10.93 -1.23 -6.45
C VAL A 97 -11.47 0.15 -6.85
N ALA A 98 -11.22 0.58 -8.08
CA ALA A 98 -11.75 1.83 -8.60
C ALA A 98 -13.28 1.86 -8.53
N LYS A 99 -13.93 0.80 -9.01
CA LYS A 99 -15.38 0.65 -8.98
C LYS A 99 -15.96 0.69 -7.56
N GLY A 100 -15.36 -0.06 -6.63
CA GLY A 100 -15.85 -0.21 -5.27
C GLY A 100 -15.64 1.04 -4.42
N SER A 101 -14.56 1.79 -4.65
CA SER A 101 -14.23 3.01 -3.90
C SER A 101 -14.84 4.29 -4.48
N GLY A 102 -15.35 4.25 -5.72
CA GLY A 102 -15.86 5.43 -6.42
C GLY A 102 -14.77 6.33 -7.00
N HIS A 103 -13.52 5.88 -7.01
CA HIS A 103 -12.40 6.55 -7.67
C HIS A 103 -12.24 6.11 -9.11
N SER A 104 -11.56 6.91 -9.92
CA SER A 104 -11.20 6.50 -11.29
C SER A 104 -10.06 5.48 -11.28
N LEU A 105 -9.95 4.66 -12.35
CA LEU A 105 -8.81 3.77 -12.53
C LEU A 105 -7.49 4.56 -12.56
N GLY A 106 -7.48 5.74 -13.19
CA GLY A 106 -6.30 6.61 -13.23
C GLY A 106 -5.82 7.03 -11.84
N GLU A 107 -6.72 7.33 -10.90
CA GLU A 107 -6.39 7.67 -9.51
C GLU A 107 -5.81 6.45 -8.78
N ILE A 108 -6.42 5.28 -8.93
CA ILE A 108 -5.92 4.03 -8.33
C ILE A 108 -4.55 3.67 -8.92
N MET A 109 -4.36 3.80 -10.23
CA MET A 109 -3.05 3.58 -10.88
C MET A 109 -2.00 4.58 -10.38
N ALA A 110 -2.33 5.86 -10.25
CA ALA A 110 -1.41 6.88 -9.75
C ALA A 110 -0.92 6.58 -8.32
N VAL A 111 -1.79 6.06 -7.46
CA VAL A 111 -1.42 5.63 -6.09
C VAL A 111 -0.53 4.38 -6.13
N ASN A 112 -0.80 3.43 -7.02
CA ASN A 112 0.02 2.23 -7.20
C ASN A 112 1.40 2.54 -7.80
N CYS A 113 1.49 3.48 -8.75
CA CYS A 113 2.73 3.92 -9.40
C CYS A 113 3.38 5.13 -8.72
N ARG A 114 3.13 5.36 -7.43
CA ARG A 114 3.55 6.59 -6.74
C ARG A 114 5.05 6.85 -6.73
N TYR A 115 5.85 5.79 -6.73
CA TYR A 115 7.31 5.92 -6.80
C TYR A 115 7.78 6.34 -8.18
N GLU A 116 7.20 5.75 -9.20
CA GLU A 116 7.49 6.05 -10.60
C GLU A 116 7.07 7.49 -10.95
N VAL A 117 5.91 7.92 -10.46
CA VAL A 117 5.41 9.29 -10.64
C VAL A 117 6.28 10.32 -9.93
N SER A 118 6.62 10.05 -8.67
CA SER A 118 7.27 11.05 -7.81
C SER A 118 8.76 11.23 -8.11
N LYS A 119 9.40 10.32 -8.86
CA LYS A 119 10.86 10.28 -9.03
C LYS A 119 11.59 10.46 -7.70
N MET A 120 11.08 9.83 -6.66
CA MET A 120 11.50 10.08 -5.28
C MET A 120 13.00 9.81 -5.10
N PRO A 121 13.81 10.84 -4.80
CA PRO A 121 15.26 10.70 -4.72
C PRO A 121 15.74 10.21 -3.35
N LYS A 122 14.85 9.97 -2.39
CA LYS A 122 15.26 9.54 -1.05
C LYS A 122 14.88 8.08 -0.86
N PRO A 123 15.87 7.20 -0.60
CA PRO A 123 15.57 5.86 -0.13
C PRO A 123 14.81 5.99 1.19
N GLU A 124 13.66 5.37 1.24
CA GLU A 124 13.01 5.10 2.51
C GLU A 124 13.91 4.13 3.27
N GLU A 125 14.18 4.41 4.53
CA GLU A 125 14.95 3.50 5.35
C GLU A 125 14.02 2.34 5.74
N CYS A 126 14.43 1.12 5.40
CA CYS A 126 13.73 -0.10 5.75
C CYS A 126 14.74 -1.12 6.28
N THR A 127 14.30 -1.92 7.23
CA THR A 127 15.07 -3.05 7.70
C THR A 127 14.24 -4.31 7.56
N THR A 128 14.76 -5.32 6.88
CA THR A 128 14.12 -6.64 6.77
C THR A 128 15.03 -7.71 7.33
N ALA A 129 14.42 -8.74 7.93
CA ALA A 129 15.14 -9.93 8.38
C ALA A 129 14.31 -11.18 8.14
N ALA A 130 14.96 -12.24 7.69
CA ALA A 130 14.43 -13.59 7.67
C ALA A 130 15.18 -14.43 8.71
N ILE A 131 14.43 -15.03 9.64
CA ILE A 131 14.97 -15.89 10.71
C ILE A 131 14.57 -17.31 10.39
N LEU A 132 15.54 -18.16 10.09
CA LEU A 132 15.33 -19.53 9.73
C LEU A 132 15.02 -20.41 10.97
N PRO A 133 14.43 -21.60 10.79
CA PRO A 133 14.08 -22.51 11.88
C PRO A 133 15.22 -22.80 12.84
N GLU A 134 16.45 -22.94 12.32
CA GLU A 134 17.66 -23.24 13.09
C GLU A 134 18.03 -22.15 14.10
N ALA A 135 17.67 -20.88 13.76
CA ALA A 135 17.97 -19.70 14.57
C ALA A 135 16.76 -19.23 15.40
N SER A 136 15.62 -19.93 15.32
CA SER A 136 14.39 -19.52 15.97
C SER A 136 13.98 -20.45 17.13
N LYS A 137 13.42 -19.86 18.19
CA LYS A 137 12.79 -20.67 19.23
C LYS A 137 11.52 -21.32 18.71
N GLY A 138 11.51 -22.67 18.73
CA GLY A 138 10.36 -23.46 18.26
C GLY A 138 10.40 -23.83 16.77
N GLY A 139 11.55 -23.65 16.08
CA GLY A 139 11.76 -24.17 14.73
C GLY A 139 10.85 -23.55 13.67
N LYS A 140 10.51 -22.28 13.80
CA LYS A 140 9.64 -21.56 12.84
C LYS A 140 10.43 -20.54 12.05
N THR A 141 10.08 -20.33 10.79
CA THR A 141 10.57 -19.21 10.00
C THR A 141 9.81 -17.94 10.33
N TYR A 142 10.53 -16.86 10.52
CA TYR A 142 9.95 -15.51 10.67
C TYR A 142 10.47 -14.59 9.59
N ALA A 143 9.56 -13.84 8.97
CA ALA A 143 9.88 -12.71 8.11
C ALA A 143 9.46 -11.42 8.83
N VAL A 144 10.38 -10.50 8.97
CA VAL A 144 10.18 -9.26 9.76
C VAL A 144 10.59 -8.06 8.93
N LYS A 145 9.81 -7.01 9.00
CA LYS A 145 10.15 -5.72 8.40
C LYS A 145 9.88 -4.57 9.35
N ASN A 146 10.80 -3.61 9.36
CA ASN A 146 10.59 -2.26 9.85
C ASN A 146 10.53 -1.32 8.64
N TRP A 147 9.48 -0.52 8.56
CA TRP A 147 9.28 0.44 7.48
C TRP A 147 9.29 1.85 8.06
N ASP A 148 10.36 2.59 7.75
CA ASP A 148 10.55 3.94 8.23
C ASP A 148 10.00 4.92 7.19
N PHE A 149 8.82 5.43 7.45
CA PHE A 149 8.09 6.31 6.54
C PHE A 149 7.34 7.43 7.27
N HIS A 150 6.72 8.33 6.53
CA HIS A 150 5.98 9.44 7.09
C HIS A 150 4.77 8.98 7.92
N GLN A 151 4.63 9.48 9.14
CA GLN A 151 3.47 9.15 9.99
C GLN A 151 2.12 9.54 9.36
N ALA A 152 2.12 10.49 8.42
CA ALA A 152 0.92 10.91 7.71
C ALA A 152 0.23 9.80 6.90
N ILE A 153 0.92 8.68 6.61
CA ILE A 153 0.33 7.54 5.91
C ILE A 153 -0.46 6.59 6.82
N MET A 154 -0.24 6.66 8.13
CA MET A 154 -0.87 5.73 9.08
C MET A 154 -2.41 5.63 8.94
N PRO A 155 -3.15 6.73 8.66
CA PRO A 155 -4.60 6.67 8.49
C PRO A 155 -5.08 5.83 7.32
N HIS A 156 -4.24 5.58 6.31
CA HIS A 156 -4.64 4.83 5.12
C HIS A 156 -3.95 3.46 4.98
N ILE A 157 -3.28 2.96 6.02
CA ILE A 157 -2.78 1.59 6.04
C ILE A 157 -3.92 0.61 6.32
N VAL A 158 -3.93 -0.50 5.58
CA VAL A 158 -4.88 -1.61 5.71
C VAL A 158 -4.17 -2.95 5.67
N LEU A 159 -4.76 -3.96 6.30
CA LEU A 159 -4.39 -5.37 6.14
C LEU A 159 -5.41 -6.04 5.23
N LEU A 160 -4.94 -6.64 4.15
CA LEU A 160 -5.78 -7.37 3.21
C LEU A 160 -5.70 -8.85 3.52
N ARG A 161 -6.82 -9.48 3.85
CA ARG A 161 -6.92 -10.92 4.07
C ARG A 161 -7.73 -11.54 2.94
N ILE A 162 -7.04 -12.28 2.09
CA ILE A 162 -7.60 -12.94 0.92
C ILE A 162 -7.88 -14.41 1.28
N ARG A 163 -9.07 -14.88 0.95
CA ARG A 163 -9.46 -16.29 1.09
C ARG A 163 -10.29 -16.69 -0.11
N THR A 164 -9.70 -17.45 -0.99
CA THR A 164 -10.37 -18.09 -2.12
C THR A 164 -10.46 -19.60 -1.90
N LYS A 165 -11.07 -20.32 -2.84
CA LYS A 165 -11.08 -21.80 -2.82
C LYS A 165 -9.70 -22.40 -3.01
N GLU A 166 -8.80 -21.71 -3.70
CA GLU A 166 -7.49 -22.21 -4.07
C GLU A 166 -6.41 -21.85 -3.04
N TYR A 167 -6.45 -20.63 -2.48
CA TYR A 167 -5.43 -20.16 -1.56
C TYR A 167 -5.97 -19.16 -0.55
N SER A 168 -5.18 -18.94 0.48
CA SER A 168 -5.35 -17.78 1.35
C SER A 168 -4.05 -16.98 1.42
N ALA A 169 -4.18 -15.67 1.59
CA ALA A 169 -3.05 -14.77 1.75
C ALA A 169 -3.39 -13.65 2.73
N ILE A 170 -2.36 -13.09 3.33
CA ILE A 170 -2.47 -11.85 4.09
C ILE A 170 -1.34 -10.93 3.67
N GLY A 171 -1.65 -9.68 3.42
CA GLY A 171 -0.68 -8.65 3.11
C GLY A 171 -1.12 -7.32 3.67
N TRP A 172 -0.22 -6.35 3.66
CA TRP A 172 -0.56 -4.98 3.99
C TRP A 172 -0.39 -4.07 2.78
N ALA A 173 -1.14 -3.00 2.76
CA ALA A 173 -1.09 -1.99 1.71
C ALA A 173 -1.43 -0.60 2.26
N GLU A 174 -1.00 0.42 1.56
CA GLU A 174 -1.67 1.70 1.62
C GLU A 174 -2.98 1.56 0.83
N ALA A 175 -4.09 2.05 1.37
CA ALA A 175 -5.41 1.79 0.81
C ALA A 175 -5.53 2.25 -0.66
N GLY A 176 -6.04 1.37 -1.50
CA GLY A 176 -6.09 1.53 -2.95
C GLY A 176 -4.91 0.91 -3.70
N GLN A 177 -3.85 0.51 -2.98
CA GLN A 177 -2.73 -0.23 -3.58
C GLN A 177 -2.97 -1.74 -3.49
N MET A 178 -2.37 -2.47 -4.44
CA MET A 178 -2.22 -3.91 -4.32
C MET A 178 -1.27 -4.25 -3.16
N PRO A 179 -1.43 -5.43 -2.51
CA PRO A 179 -0.55 -5.86 -1.43
C PRO A 179 0.91 -5.86 -1.88
N ARG A 180 1.76 -5.20 -1.12
CA ARG A 180 3.20 -5.08 -1.44
C ARG A 180 4.02 -6.17 -0.77
N GLU A 181 3.55 -6.64 0.36
CA GLU A 181 4.24 -7.57 1.24
C GLU A 181 3.22 -8.42 1.94
N GLY A 182 3.62 -9.63 2.27
CA GLY A 182 2.73 -10.56 2.92
C GLY A 182 3.18 -11.99 2.78
N PHE A 183 2.29 -12.91 3.07
CA PHE A 183 2.52 -14.34 2.90
C PHE A 183 1.22 -15.05 2.53
N ASN A 184 1.37 -16.26 1.97
CA ASN A 184 0.25 -17.07 1.53
C ASN A 184 0.25 -18.48 2.15
N SER A 185 -0.82 -19.22 1.91
CA SER A 185 -1.01 -20.59 2.39
C SER A 185 -0.07 -21.64 1.78
N TYR A 186 0.64 -21.26 0.71
CA TYR A 186 1.67 -22.11 0.10
C TYR A 186 3.04 -21.95 0.77
N GLY A 187 3.15 -21.14 1.81
CA GLY A 187 4.40 -20.92 2.54
C GLY A 187 5.35 -19.92 1.86
N VAL A 188 4.87 -19.14 0.90
CA VAL A 188 5.64 -18.07 0.28
C VAL A 188 5.40 -16.78 1.06
N ALA A 189 6.49 -16.10 1.45
CA ALA A 189 6.46 -14.78 2.06
C ALA A 189 7.30 -13.80 1.22
N ILE A 190 6.81 -12.58 1.07
CA ILE A 190 7.51 -11.49 0.39
C ILE A 190 7.63 -10.33 1.35
N ILE A 191 8.86 -9.86 1.53
CA ILE A 191 9.20 -8.61 2.21
C ILE A 191 10.21 -7.87 1.32
N ASN A 192 10.06 -6.56 1.21
CA ASN A 192 10.93 -5.77 0.35
C ASN A 192 11.56 -4.58 1.07
N ASN A 193 12.68 -4.09 0.56
CA ASN A 193 13.27 -2.81 0.91
C ASN A 193 13.36 -1.94 -0.35
N GLY A 194 13.08 -0.65 -0.20
CA GLY A 194 13.40 0.34 -1.21
C GLY A 194 14.92 0.51 -1.30
N LEU A 195 15.46 0.43 -2.51
CA LEU A 195 16.85 0.74 -2.79
C LEU A 195 16.90 1.82 -3.85
N ALA A 196 17.85 2.73 -3.74
CA ALA A 196 18.12 3.72 -4.78
C ALA A 196 19.60 3.60 -5.22
N SER A 197 19.84 3.66 -6.50
CA SER A 197 21.15 3.56 -7.09
C SER A 197 21.35 4.63 -8.15
N LYS A 198 22.59 5.07 -8.34
CA LYS A 198 22.95 5.94 -9.46
C LYS A 198 22.77 5.29 -10.84
N TYR A 199 22.51 4.00 -10.85
CA TYR A 199 22.25 3.22 -12.07
C TYR A 199 20.75 2.96 -12.29
N ASP A 200 19.90 3.47 -11.42
CA ASP A 200 18.44 3.35 -11.60
C ASP A 200 18.02 4.11 -12.85
N TYR A 201 17.23 3.48 -13.67
CA TYR A 201 16.61 4.07 -14.86
C TYR A 201 15.16 3.63 -14.94
N TYR A 202 14.38 4.42 -15.63
CA TYR A 202 12.98 4.10 -15.87
C TYR A 202 12.90 3.08 -17.00
N GLY A 203 12.41 1.89 -16.67
CA GLY A 203 12.13 0.83 -17.64
C GLY A 203 10.82 1.02 -18.36
#